data_cbeb4a2e97500f185b5f3e496bb75071
#
_entry.id   cbeb4a2e97500f185b5f3e496bb75071
#
_cell.length_a   1.000
_cell.length_b   1.000
_cell.length_c   1.000
_cell.angle_alpha   90.00
_cell.angle_beta   90.00
_cell.angle_gamma   90.00
#
_symmetry.space_group_name_H-M   'P 1'
#
loop_
_entity.id
_entity.type
_entity.pdbx_description
1 polymer ?
#
loop_
_entity_poly.entity_id
_entity_poly.type
_entity_poly.pdbx_seq_one_letter_code
_entity_poly.pdbx_strand_id
1 'polypeptide(L)'
;MPYAVGMEDLDLNLVTALDALLGEASVTGAARRLGLSASAMSRTLARLRAATGDQLLVRAGRRLVPTPHATALRERVHAVAREAQAVLRPAAADLDLATLSATFTLRAAASFMEMLGGPVVAAIGDVAPGVRVRFVPRLARDPGPLRDGSVDLDIGKRGDDAPELHTRELFHDAHVAVARSGHPLFAAARITPARYAACRHVIAAQLGDFGGPADDGERTAVAAHNVHVVVPGYPDAMRVAAGTDLIALVPRSSLGNALTPGLADALGLRSFAIPVKLPEILISALWHPRMHGDPVHRRLRDVVIDVCTRAYPQSRAPRRPR
;
A
#
# COMPACT_ATOMS: atom_id res chain seq x y z
N MET A 1 30.74 -12.16 -44.19
CA MET A 1 31.22 -11.45 -42.99
C MET A 1 30.05 -10.67 -42.43
N PRO A 2 29.46 -11.04 -41.25
CA PRO A 2 28.42 -10.27 -40.66
C PRO A 2 29.00 -9.01 -39.99
N TYR A 3 28.38 -7.87 -40.25
CA TYR A 3 28.68 -6.61 -39.60
C TYR A 3 28.40 -6.73 -38.11
N ALA A 4 29.41 -6.79 -37.28
CA ALA A 4 29.34 -6.46 -35.89
C ALA A 4 29.16 -4.94 -35.77
N VAL A 5 27.92 -4.48 -35.78
CA VAL A 5 27.63 -3.12 -35.28
C VAL A 5 27.83 -3.21 -33.79
N GLY A 6 28.94 -2.60 -33.31
CA GLY A 6 29.19 -2.42 -31.88
C GLY A 6 27.99 -1.73 -31.25
N MET A 7 27.52 -2.27 -30.13
CA MET A 7 26.39 -1.77 -29.34
C MET A 7 26.83 -0.55 -28.48
N GLU A 8 27.91 0.10 -28.88
CA GLU A 8 28.43 1.34 -28.31
C GLU A 8 27.82 2.51 -29.10
N ASP A 9 27.00 3.33 -28.40
CA ASP A 9 26.39 4.60 -28.84
C ASP A 9 25.13 4.56 -29.71
N LEU A 10 24.10 3.84 -29.28
CA LEU A 10 22.76 4.11 -29.79
C LEU A 10 22.24 5.44 -29.19
N ASP A 11 22.47 6.55 -29.88
CA ASP A 11 21.97 7.88 -29.48
C ASP A 11 20.43 7.96 -29.76
N LEU A 12 19.61 7.73 -28.73
CA LEU A 12 18.16 7.79 -28.83
C LEU A 12 17.64 9.17 -29.31
N ASN A 13 18.42 10.23 -29.16
CA ASN A 13 18.08 11.54 -29.73
C ASN A 13 18.07 11.50 -31.26
N LEU A 14 18.87 10.65 -31.90
CA LEU A 14 18.84 10.46 -33.34
C LEU A 14 17.53 9.82 -33.81
N VAL A 15 16.96 8.89 -33.03
CA VAL A 15 15.65 8.27 -33.34
C VAL A 15 14.54 9.30 -33.26
N THR A 16 14.52 10.13 -32.23
CA THR A 16 13.54 11.21 -32.06
C THR A 16 13.66 12.26 -33.19
N ALA A 17 14.89 12.60 -33.56
CA ALA A 17 15.14 13.52 -34.66
C ALA A 17 14.72 12.95 -36.02
N LEU A 18 14.94 11.66 -36.25
CA LEU A 18 14.53 10.95 -37.45
C LEU A 18 12.99 10.92 -37.55
N ASP A 19 12.27 10.61 -36.46
CA ASP A 19 10.81 10.67 -36.40
C ASP A 19 10.28 12.06 -36.81
N ALA A 20 10.86 13.11 -36.27
CA ALA A 20 10.47 14.48 -36.60
C ALA A 20 10.74 14.81 -38.07
N LEU A 21 11.91 14.44 -38.60
CA LEU A 21 12.31 14.70 -40.00
C LEU A 21 11.41 13.93 -40.99
N LEU A 22 11.07 12.69 -40.72
CA LEU A 22 10.19 11.87 -41.55
C LEU A 22 8.73 12.33 -41.46
N GLY A 23 8.31 12.82 -40.30
CA GLY A 23 6.98 13.38 -40.09
C GLY A 23 6.74 14.68 -40.84
N GLU A 24 7.70 15.62 -40.72
CA GLU A 24 7.60 16.96 -41.27
C GLU A 24 8.06 17.05 -42.73
N ALA A 25 8.83 16.10 -43.25
CA ALA A 25 9.53 16.16 -44.54
C ALA A 25 10.23 17.51 -44.75
N SER A 26 10.73 18.13 -43.66
CA SER A 26 11.29 19.48 -43.60
C SER A 26 12.26 19.62 -42.45
N VAL A 27 13.50 20.06 -42.75
CA VAL A 27 14.52 20.33 -41.70
C VAL A 27 14.06 21.43 -40.75
N THR A 28 13.49 22.50 -41.26
CA THR A 28 12.99 23.62 -40.45
C THR A 28 11.72 23.27 -39.68
N GLY A 29 10.84 22.44 -40.25
CA GLY A 29 9.67 21.87 -39.55
C GLY A 29 10.08 20.99 -38.38
N ALA A 30 10.99 20.03 -38.61
CA ALA A 30 11.53 19.15 -37.59
C ALA A 30 12.30 19.90 -36.49
N ALA A 31 13.08 20.92 -36.88
CA ALA A 31 13.77 21.77 -35.91
C ALA A 31 12.79 22.50 -34.98
N ARG A 32 11.74 23.09 -35.51
CA ARG A 32 10.67 23.75 -34.73
C ARG A 32 9.94 22.79 -33.82
N ARG A 33 9.58 21.59 -34.31
CA ARG A 33 8.90 20.52 -33.53
C ARG A 33 9.72 20.10 -32.30
N LEU A 34 11.05 20.07 -32.43
CA LEU A 34 11.95 19.64 -31.36
C LEU A 34 12.60 20.79 -30.57
N GLY A 35 12.22 22.05 -30.81
CA GLY A 35 12.83 23.22 -30.15
C GLY A 35 14.31 23.42 -30.46
N LEU A 36 14.78 22.98 -31.65
CA LEU A 36 16.17 23.09 -32.10
C LEU A 36 16.32 24.22 -33.15
N SER A 37 17.58 24.67 -33.33
CA SER A 37 17.92 25.53 -34.49
C SER A 37 17.96 24.71 -35.79
N ALA A 38 17.64 25.35 -36.92
CA ALA A 38 17.70 24.71 -38.24
C ALA A 38 19.15 24.18 -38.54
N SER A 39 20.19 24.87 -38.05
CA SER A 39 21.58 24.43 -38.21
C SER A 39 21.89 23.20 -37.38
N ALA A 40 21.35 23.10 -36.15
CA ALA A 40 21.48 21.89 -35.31
C ALA A 40 20.79 20.69 -35.97
N MET A 41 19.55 20.87 -36.45
CA MET A 41 18.80 19.82 -37.13
C MET A 41 19.49 19.40 -38.45
N SER A 42 20.11 20.30 -39.18
CA SER A 42 20.91 19.96 -40.38
C SER A 42 22.11 19.08 -40.03
N ARG A 43 22.83 19.38 -38.95
CA ARG A 43 23.91 18.54 -38.46
C ARG A 43 23.42 17.15 -38.04
N THR A 44 22.28 17.10 -37.34
CA THR A 44 21.64 15.85 -36.94
C THR A 44 21.24 15.01 -38.17
N LEU A 45 20.68 15.64 -39.22
CA LEU A 45 20.38 14.93 -40.47
C LEU A 45 21.65 14.40 -41.14
N ALA A 46 22.77 15.11 -41.10
CA ALA A 46 24.04 14.62 -41.62
C ALA A 46 24.53 13.39 -40.83
N ARG A 47 24.43 13.39 -39.50
CA ARG A 47 24.74 12.20 -38.67
C ARG A 47 23.82 11.03 -38.99
N LEU A 48 22.51 11.26 -39.16
CA LEU A 48 21.54 10.24 -39.52
C LEU A 48 21.86 9.63 -40.89
N ARG A 49 22.24 10.41 -41.88
CA ARG A 49 22.68 9.93 -43.18
C ARG A 49 23.92 9.03 -43.08
N ALA A 50 24.90 9.44 -42.27
CA ALA A 50 26.10 8.62 -42.03
C ALA A 50 25.75 7.30 -41.33
N ALA A 51 24.85 7.33 -40.34
CA ALA A 51 24.45 6.16 -39.58
C ALA A 51 23.59 5.16 -40.40
N THR A 52 22.71 5.67 -41.29
CA THR A 52 21.78 4.84 -42.07
C THR A 52 22.34 4.45 -43.47
N GLY A 53 23.37 5.13 -43.93
CA GLY A 53 23.86 5.01 -45.31
C GLY A 53 22.89 5.51 -46.37
N ASP A 54 21.82 6.22 -45.99
CA ASP A 54 20.74 6.72 -46.86
C ASP A 54 20.58 8.24 -46.75
N GLN A 55 20.18 8.89 -47.84
CA GLN A 55 19.95 10.33 -47.86
C GLN A 55 18.73 10.78 -47.04
N LEU A 56 17.83 9.87 -46.70
CA LEU A 56 16.60 10.02 -45.93
C LEU A 56 15.63 11.04 -46.53
N LEU A 57 16.06 12.22 -46.79
CA LEU A 57 15.30 13.29 -47.43
C LEU A 57 16.09 13.87 -48.62
N VAL A 58 15.47 13.88 -49.80
CA VAL A 58 16.05 14.36 -51.06
C VAL A 58 15.20 15.52 -51.61
N ARG A 59 15.81 16.38 -52.41
CA ARG A 59 15.10 17.52 -53.05
C ARG A 59 14.23 17.04 -54.24
N ALA A 60 12.95 17.41 -54.22
CA ALA A 60 12.04 17.30 -55.33
C ALA A 60 11.49 18.73 -55.64
N GLY A 61 12.15 19.45 -56.51
CA GLY A 61 11.87 20.85 -56.76
C GLY A 61 12.17 21.72 -55.54
N ARG A 62 11.16 22.41 -55.02
CA ARG A 62 11.26 23.28 -53.84
C ARG A 62 11.03 22.55 -52.52
N ARG A 63 10.66 21.29 -52.52
CA ARG A 63 10.33 20.49 -51.32
C ARG A 63 11.36 19.38 -51.08
N LEU A 64 11.42 18.90 -49.83
CA LEU A 64 12.10 17.68 -49.50
C LEU A 64 11.06 16.54 -49.53
N VAL A 65 11.48 15.36 -50.01
CA VAL A 65 10.67 14.13 -50.01
C VAL A 65 11.49 13.01 -49.41
N PRO A 66 10.87 12.06 -48.69
CA PRO A 66 11.57 10.89 -48.15
C PRO A 66 12.02 9.96 -49.26
N THR A 67 13.16 9.30 -49.09
CA THR A 67 13.61 8.19 -49.91
C THR A 67 12.71 6.97 -49.70
N PRO A 68 12.71 5.99 -50.61
CA PRO A 68 12.00 4.71 -50.38
C PRO A 68 12.40 4.02 -49.09
N HIS A 69 13.71 4.07 -48.73
CA HIS A 69 14.22 3.53 -47.47
C HIS A 69 13.65 4.29 -46.27
N ALA A 70 13.67 5.60 -46.30
CA ALA A 70 13.10 6.46 -45.25
C ALA A 70 11.59 6.24 -45.08
N THR A 71 10.85 6.04 -46.19
CA THR A 71 9.43 5.73 -46.16
C THR A 71 9.16 4.37 -45.47
N ALA A 72 9.95 3.36 -45.78
CA ALA A 72 9.86 2.03 -45.14
C ALA A 72 10.18 2.05 -43.64
N LEU A 73 11.08 2.95 -43.21
CA LEU A 73 11.44 3.11 -41.80
C LEU A 73 10.43 3.89 -40.95
N ARG A 74 9.55 4.68 -41.58
CA ARG A 74 8.71 5.69 -40.91
C ARG A 74 7.90 5.13 -39.76
N GLU A 75 7.16 4.07 -39.98
CA GLU A 75 6.31 3.47 -38.94
C GLU A 75 7.14 2.88 -37.79
N ARG A 76 8.23 2.21 -38.11
CA ARG A 76 9.12 1.61 -37.11
C ARG A 76 9.78 2.68 -36.24
N VAL A 77 10.28 3.75 -36.85
CA VAL A 77 10.91 4.88 -36.14
C VAL A 77 9.91 5.58 -35.24
N HIS A 78 8.67 5.78 -35.76
CA HIS A 78 7.60 6.38 -34.97
C HIS A 78 7.21 5.52 -33.76
N ALA A 79 7.12 4.20 -33.93
CA ALA A 79 6.82 3.27 -32.83
C ALA A 79 7.91 3.29 -31.77
N VAL A 80 9.19 3.22 -32.14
CA VAL A 80 10.33 3.27 -31.21
C VAL A 80 10.40 4.62 -30.46
N ALA A 81 10.20 5.73 -31.16
CA ALA A 81 10.21 7.06 -30.56
C ALA A 81 9.07 7.21 -29.51
N ARG A 82 7.89 6.71 -29.82
CA ARG A 82 6.76 6.68 -28.88
C ARG A 82 7.04 5.81 -27.66
N GLU A 83 7.59 4.62 -27.86
CA GLU A 83 7.93 3.69 -26.77
C GLU A 83 8.99 4.30 -25.85
N ALA A 84 10.06 4.88 -26.42
CA ALA A 84 11.08 5.57 -25.64
C ALA A 84 10.48 6.76 -24.82
N GLN A 85 9.56 7.51 -25.39
CA GLN A 85 8.86 8.58 -24.67
C GLN A 85 7.95 8.02 -23.57
N ALA A 86 7.29 6.88 -23.79
CA ALA A 86 6.41 6.25 -22.81
C ALA A 86 7.19 5.84 -21.56
N VAL A 87 8.43 5.33 -21.71
CA VAL A 87 9.31 4.99 -20.58
C VAL A 87 9.62 6.20 -19.68
N LEU A 88 9.70 7.40 -20.26
CA LEU A 88 10.02 8.65 -19.54
C LEU A 88 8.78 9.39 -19.04
N ARG A 89 7.57 8.94 -19.39
CA ARG A 89 6.34 9.58 -18.90
C ARG A 89 6.17 9.33 -17.40
N PRO A 90 5.71 10.33 -16.63
CA PRO A 90 5.31 10.07 -15.24
C PRO A 90 4.22 8.99 -15.20
N ALA A 91 4.39 8.00 -14.33
CA ALA A 91 3.48 6.84 -14.18
C ALA A 91 2.01 7.24 -13.91
N ALA A 92 1.75 8.48 -13.51
CA ALA A 92 0.40 9.00 -13.25
C ALA A 92 -0.38 9.43 -14.52
N ALA A 93 0.25 9.54 -15.69
CA ALA A 93 -0.38 10.19 -16.85
C ALA A 93 -1.44 9.31 -17.55
N ASP A 94 -1.38 7.98 -17.42
CA ASP A 94 -2.25 7.02 -18.12
C ASP A 94 -2.71 5.87 -17.20
N LEU A 95 -2.92 6.12 -15.89
CA LEU A 95 -3.33 5.08 -14.94
C LEU A 95 -4.81 4.71 -15.17
N ASP A 96 -5.05 3.63 -15.90
CA ASP A 96 -6.36 2.98 -15.99
C ASP A 96 -6.48 1.88 -14.93
N LEU A 97 -7.23 2.16 -13.87
CA LEU A 97 -7.43 1.24 -12.76
C LEU A 97 -8.27 0.02 -13.17
N ALA A 98 -9.11 0.13 -14.19
CA ALA A 98 -9.97 -0.98 -14.63
C ALA A 98 -9.17 -2.10 -15.30
N THR A 99 -8.07 -1.76 -15.97
CA THR A 99 -7.18 -2.71 -16.66
C THR A 99 -5.92 -3.05 -15.87
N LEU A 100 -5.74 -2.39 -14.71
CA LEU A 100 -4.56 -2.57 -13.88
C LEU A 100 -4.45 -4.01 -13.36
N SER A 101 -3.32 -4.68 -13.65
CA SER A 101 -2.94 -5.96 -13.05
C SER A 101 -1.72 -5.76 -12.15
N ALA A 102 -1.91 -5.87 -10.85
CA ALA A 102 -0.87 -5.74 -9.84
C ALA A 102 -1.14 -6.69 -8.67
N THR A 103 -0.11 -6.93 -7.86
CA THR A 103 -0.27 -7.66 -6.58
C THR A 103 0.30 -6.80 -5.48
N PHE A 104 -0.51 -6.55 -4.44
CA PHE A 104 -0.07 -5.85 -3.24
C PHE A 104 -0.04 -6.78 -2.04
N THR A 105 1.03 -6.68 -1.25
CA THR A 105 1.18 -7.39 0.02
C THR A 105 0.90 -6.42 1.17
N LEU A 106 -0.19 -6.66 1.89
CA LEU A 106 -0.59 -5.90 3.07
C LEU A 106 -0.26 -6.70 4.32
N ARG A 107 0.49 -6.12 5.25
CA ARG A 107 0.79 -6.72 6.55
C ARG A 107 -0.12 -6.12 7.61
N ALA A 108 -0.86 -6.97 8.32
CA ALA A 108 -1.80 -6.52 9.36
C ALA A 108 -1.97 -7.56 10.48
N ALA A 109 -2.48 -7.11 11.62
CA ALA A 109 -2.88 -8.02 12.71
C ALA A 109 -4.11 -8.85 12.31
N ALA A 110 -4.25 -10.04 12.89
CA ALA A 110 -5.37 -10.95 12.61
C ALA A 110 -6.73 -10.29 12.84
N SER A 111 -6.87 -9.47 13.90
CA SER A 111 -8.09 -8.73 14.19
C SER A 111 -8.46 -7.71 13.12
N PHE A 112 -7.47 -7.03 12.52
CA PHE A 112 -7.72 -6.15 11.37
C PHE A 112 -8.27 -6.94 10.19
N MET A 113 -7.69 -8.10 9.90
CA MET A 113 -8.14 -8.98 8.83
C MET A 113 -9.56 -9.47 9.04
N GLU A 114 -9.90 -9.88 10.25
CA GLU A 114 -11.24 -10.36 10.61
C GLU A 114 -12.30 -9.26 10.42
N MET A 115 -11.97 -8.03 10.84
CA MET A 115 -12.92 -6.91 10.82
C MET A 115 -12.99 -6.17 9.48
N LEU A 116 -11.88 -6.00 8.81
CA LEU A 116 -11.76 -5.11 7.66
C LEU A 116 -11.21 -5.78 6.39
N GLY A 117 -10.74 -7.03 6.48
CA GLY A 117 -10.20 -7.74 5.32
C GLY A 117 -11.22 -7.84 4.18
N GLY A 118 -12.43 -8.29 4.46
CA GLY A 118 -13.52 -8.35 3.49
C GLY A 118 -13.88 -6.99 2.89
N PRO A 119 -14.22 -5.98 3.72
CA PRO A 119 -14.47 -4.62 3.25
C PRO A 119 -13.35 -4.00 2.41
N VAL A 120 -12.07 -4.22 2.78
CA VAL A 120 -10.91 -3.72 2.01
C VAL A 120 -10.82 -4.40 0.65
N VAL A 121 -10.95 -5.73 0.60
CA VAL A 121 -10.90 -6.49 -0.66
C VAL A 121 -12.05 -6.10 -1.58
N ALA A 122 -13.27 -5.94 -1.07
CA ALA A 122 -14.42 -5.50 -1.85
C ALA A 122 -14.18 -4.10 -2.44
N ALA A 123 -13.74 -3.15 -1.62
CA ALA A 123 -13.48 -1.78 -2.07
C ALA A 123 -12.32 -1.67 -3.09
N ILE A 124 -11.30 -2.54 -2.99
CA ILE A 124 -10.24 -2.63 -4.02
C ILE A 124 -10.81 -3.21 -5.31
N GLY A 125 -11.61 -4.28 -5.22
CA GLY A 125 -12.24 -4.93 -6.38
C GLY A 125 -13.16 -3.99 -7.16
N ASP A 126 -13.91 -3.12 -6.48
CA ASP A 126 -14.78 -2.12 -7.10
C ASP A 126 -14.00 -1.08 -7.92
N VAL A 127 -12.77 -0.76 -7.51
CA VAL A 127 -11.95 0.28 -8.15
C VAL A 127 -10.96 -0.31 -9.16
N ALA A 128 -10.40 -1.47 -8.88
CA ALA A 128 -9.34 -2.10 -9.67
C ALA A 128 -9.48 -3.65 -9.65
N PRO A 129 -10.40 -4.20 -10.45
CA PRO A 129 -10.77 -5.62 -10.40
C PRO A 129 -9.63 -6.59 -10.76
N GLY A 130 -8.60 -6.13 -11.48
CA GLY A 130 -7.41 -6.93 -11.81
C GLY A 130 -6.34 -6.94 -10.73
N VAL A 131 -6.51 -6.17 -9.63
CA VAL A 131 -5.57 -6.12 -8.52
C VAL A 131 -5.75 -7.32 -7.59
N ARG A 132 -4.65 -7.99 -7.28
CA ARG A 132 -4.59 -9.07 -6.28
C ARG A 132 -4.03 -8.54 -4.96
N VAL A 133 -4.61 -8.98 -3.85
CA VAL A 133 -4.16 -8.61 -2.52
C VAL A 133 -3.70 -9.86 -1.78
N ARG A 134 -2.48 -9.79 -1.22
CA ARG A 134 -1.94 -10.78 -0.29
C ARG A 134 -1.91 -10.16 1.10
N PHE A 135 -2.54 -10.81 2.07
CA PHE A 135 -2.38 -10.44 3.45
C PHE A 135 -1.34 -11.32 4.14
N VAL A 136 -0.46 -10.72 4.91
CA VAL A 136 0.53 -11.41 5.72
C VAL A 136 0.41 -10.99 7.19
N PRO A 137 0.67 -11.89 8.15
CA PRO A 137 0.53 -11.57 9.56
C PRO A 137 1.59 -10.56 10.02
N ARG A 138 1.18 -9.64 10.88
CA ARG A 138 2.05 -8.67 11.54
C ARG A 138 2.50 -9.21 12.89
N LEU A 139 3.57 -10.01 12.87
CA LEU A 139 4.10 -10.65 14.07
C LEU A 139 5.04 -9.76 14.89
N ALA A 140 5.64 -8.75 14.26
CA ALA A 140 6.56 -7.82 14.88
C ALA A 140 6.44 -6.42 14.25
N ARG A 141 7.00 -5.40 14.92
CA ARG A 141 7.10 -4.02 14.41
C ARG A 141 8.36 -3.81 13.55
N ASP A 142 8.79 -4.85 12.84
CA ASP A 142 9.98 -4.82 12.00
C ASP A 142 9.72 -4.03 10.71
N PRO A 143 10.51 -2.97 10.40
CA PRO A 143 10.41 -2.19 9.17
C PRO A 143 11.07 -2.87 7.96
N GLY A 144 11.85 -3.94 8.17
CA GLY A 144 12.58 -4.66 7.12
C GLY A 144 11.73 -4.98 5.89
N PRO A 145 10.55 -5.63 6.04
CA PRO A 145 9.69 -5.98 4.91
C PRO A 145 9.15 -4.80 4.09
N LEU A 146 9.03 -3.60 4.67
CA LEU A 146 8.72 -2.38 3.92
C LEU A 146 9.94 -1.85 3.16
N ARG A 147 11.14 -2.01 3.74
CA ARG A 147 12.41 -1.57 3.14
C ARG A 147 12.79 -2.44 1.94
N ASP A 148 12.69 -3.75 2.06
CA ASP A 148 13.05 -4.70 0.99
C ASP A 148 11.92 -4.85 -0.07
N GLY A 149 10.67 -4.46 0.27
CA GLY A 149 9.53 -4.49 -0.62
C GLY A 149 8.77 -5.80 -0.67
N SER A 150 9.00 -6.68 0.26
CA SER A 150 8.17 -7.86 0.45
C SER A 150 6.79 -7.51 1.03
N VAL A 151 6.66 -6.31 1.62
CA VAL A 151 5.41 -5.69 2.07
C VAL A 151 5.27 -4.30 1.44
N ASP A 152 4.11 -4.00 0.88
CA ASP A 152 3.78 -2.70 0.29
C ASP A 152 3.19 -1.74 1.33
N LEU A 153 2.29 -2.25 2.17
CA LEU A 153 1.59 -1.46 3.19
C LEU A 153 1.53 -2.24 4.51
N ASP A 154 1.97 -1.62 5.60
CA ASP A 154 1.88 -2.18 6.95
C ASP A 154 0.80 -1.45 7.74
N ILE A 155 -0.10 -2.21 8.40
CA ILE A 155 -1.22 -1.67 9.16
C ILE A 155 -1.08 -2.09 10.62
N GLY A 156 -0.88 -1.10 11.51
CA GLY A 156 -0.72 -1.36 12.93
C GLY A 156 -0.15 -0.18 13.70
N LYS A 157 0.34 -0.44 14.91
CA LYS A 157 1.02 0.57 15.72
C LYS A 157 2.36 0.94 15.08
N ARG A 158 2.69 2.23 15.01
CA ARG A 158 4.02 2.70 14.57
C ARG A 158 5.08 2.23 15.56
N GLY A 159 6.25 1.82 15.07
CA GLY A 159 7.47 1.65 15.85
C GLY A 159 8.32 2.92 15.82
N ASP A 160 9.25 3.03 16.76
CA ASP A 160 10.16 4.19 16.86
C ASP A 160 11.41 4.03 15.98
N ASP A 161 11.69 2.82 15.47
CA ASP A 161 12.94 2.44 14.81
C ASP A 161 13.00 2.75 13.30
N ALA A 162 11.99 3.44 12.75
CA ALA A 162 11.90 3.70 11.32
C ALA A 162 11.34 5.11 11.02
N PRO A 163 12.14 6.17 11.32
CA PRO A 163 11.70 7.55 11.14
C PRO A 163 11.44 7.91 9.66
N GLU A 164 12.07 7.20 8.73
CA GLU A 164 11.92 7.40 7.28
C GLU A 164 10.55 6.97 6.76
N LEU A 165 9.84 6.06 7.43
CA LEU A 165 8.56 5.56 6.94
C LEU A 165 7.48 6.65 6.98
N HIS A 166 6.78 6.78 5.87
CA HIS A 166 5.55 7.56 5.84
C HIS A 166 4.47 6.88 6.67
N THR A 167 3.72 7.68 7.41
CA THR A 167 2.67 7.21 8.31
C THR A 167 1.39 8.00 8.08
N ARG A 168 0.25 7.30 8.09
CA ARG A 168 -1.09 7.89 8.09
C ARG A 168 -1.92 7.25 9.19
N GLU A 169 -2.44 8.05 10.09
CA GLU A 169 -3.38 7.60 11.11
C GLU A 169 -4.67 7.10 10.46
N LEU A 170 -5.12 5.92 10.89
CA LEU A 170 -6.35 5.28 10.43
C LEU A 170 -7.46 5.46 11.46
N PHE A 171 -7.24 5.00 12.69
CA PHE A 171 -8.19 5.17 13.78
C PHE A 171 -7.53 5.00 15.15
N HIS A 172 -8.14 5.58 16.17
CA HIS A 172 -7.83 5.36 17.58
C HIS A 172 -8.65 4.20 18.12
N ASP A 173 -8.04 3.42 19.00
CA ASP A 173 -8.64 2.27 19.64
C ASP A 173 -8.30 2.22 21.13
N ALA A 174 -8.98 1.40 21.89
CA ALA A 174 -8.75 1.22 23.30
C ALA A 174 -9.00 -0.24 23.67
N HIS A 175 -8.28 -0.74 24.67
CA HIS A 175 -8.53 -2.06 25.21
C HIS A 175 -9.84 -2.12 26.00
N VAL A 176 -10.57 -3.22 25.85
CA VAL A 176 -11.72 -3.60 26.66
C VAL A 176 -11.57 -5.05 27.09
N ALA A 177 -12.24 -5.38 28.19
CA ALA A 177 -12.35 -6.78 28.61
C ALA A 177 -13.66 -7.37 28.04
N VAL A 178 -13.60 -8.66 27.66
CA VAL A 178 -14.79 -9.44 27.25
C VAL A 178 -14.86 -10.75 28.02
N ALA A 179 -16.06 -11.18 28.33
CA ALA A 179 -16.37 -12.49 28.89
C ALA A 179 -17.70 -12.97 28.34
N ARG A 180 -18.02 -14.28 28.43
CA ARG A 180 -19.32 -14.81 28.05
C ARG A 180 -20.45 -14.11 28.84
N SER A 181 -21.60 -13.91 28.24
CA SER A 181 -22.71 -13.13 28.85
C SER A 181 -23.16 -13.65 30.21
N GLY A 182 -23.06 -14.98 30.45
CA GLY A 182 -23.36 -15.61 31.75
C GLY A 182 -22.17 -15.72 32.71
N HIS A 183 -21.07 -14.96 32.52
CA HIS A 183 -19.89 -15.04 33.38
C HIS A 183 -20.21 -14.59 34.82
N PRO A 184 -19.75 -15.31 35.87
CA PRO A 184 -20.02 -14.99 37.28
C PRO A 184 -19.66 -13.58 37.71
N LEU A 185 -18.68 -12.96 37.05
CA LEU A 185 -18.26 -11.58 37.30
C LEU A 185 -19.42 -10.58 37.14
N PHE A 186 -20.37 -10.87 36.25
CA PHE A 186 -21.53 -10.00 35.97
C PHE A 186 -22.65 -10.08 36.99
N ALA A 187 -22.63 -11.07 37.88
CA ALA A 187 -23.57 -11.14 39.00
C ALA A 187 -23.32 -10.05 40.06
N ALA A 188 -22.11 -9.45 40.05
CA ALA A 188 -21.74 -8.39 40.97
C ALA A 188 -22.25 -7.02 40.48
N ALA A 189 -22.77 -6.19 41.39
CA ALA A 189 -23.25 -4.84 41.08
C ALA A 189 -22.14 -3.94 40.48
N ARG A 190 -20.88 -4.21 40.80
CA ARG A 190 -19.70 -3.46 40.30
C ARG A 190 -18.50 -4.35 40.10
N ILE A 191 -17.83 -4.20 38.96
CA ILE A 191 -16.55 -4.84 38.67
C ILE A 191 -15.44 -3.98 39.25
N THR A 192 -14.84 -4.45 40.34
CA THR A 192 -13.69 -3.78 41.00
C THR A 192 -12.37 -4.32 40.47
N PRO A 193 -11.24 -3.59 40.59
CA PRO A 193 -9.91 -4.08 40.24
C PRO A 193 -9.59 -5.45 40.89
N ALA A 194 -9.90 -5.60 42.17
CA ALA A 194 -9.65 -6.84 42.90
C ALA A 194 -10.45 -8.03 42.36
N ARG A 195 -11.74 -7.84 42.02
CA ARG A 195 -12.57 -8.89 41.42
C ARG A 195 -12.12 -9.27 40.01
N TYR A 196 -11.72 -8.27 39.24
CA TYR A 196 -11.17 -8.47 37.90
C TYR A 196 -9.87 -9.28 37.97
N ALA A 197 -8.92 -8.89 38.84
CA ALA A 197 -7.66 -9.56 39.05
C ALA A 197 -7.78 -11.00 39.58
N ALA A 198 -8.83 -11.30 40.34
CA ALA A 198 -9.11 -12.64 40.85
C ALA A 198 -9.63 -13.60 39.78
N CYS A 199 -10.10 -13.10 38.63
CA CYS A 199 -10.54 -13.94 37.53
C CYS A 199 -9.35 -14.53 36.78
N ARG A 200 -9.60 -15.63 36.06
CA ARG A 200 -8.64 -16.22 35.13
C ARG A 200 -8.73 -15.52 33.79
N HIS A 201 -7.59 -15.35 33.11
CA HIS A 201 -7.50 -14.58 31.87
C HIS A 201 -6.95 -15.40 30.72
N VAL A 202 -7.42 -15.12 29.51
CA VAL A 202 -6.82 -15.48 28.24
C VAL A 202 -6.24 -14.22 27.59
N ILE A 203 -5.00 -14.29 27.13
CA ILE A 203 -4.31 -13.18 26.45
C ILE A 203 -3.89 -13.59 25.05
N ALA A 204 -3.83 -12.58 24.15
CA ALA A 204 -3.26 -12.74 22.84
C ALA A 204 -1.77 -12.35 22.89
N ALA A 205 -0.87 -13.32 22.65
CA ALA A 205 0.56 -13.07 22.54
C ALA A 205 1.12 -13.88 21.36
N GLN A 206 1.83 -13.23 20.47
CA GLN A 206 2.26 -13.82 19.19
C GLN A 206 3.48 -14.75 19.30
N LEU A 207 4.17 -14.82 20.42
CA LEU A 207 5.38 -15.63 20.64
C LEU A 207 5.35 -16.25 22.03
N GLY A 208 4.69 -17.37 22.17
CA GLY A 208 4.95 -18.53 23.03
C GLY A 208 5.19 -18.38 24.55
N ASP A 209 5.34 -17.22 25.11
CA ASP A 209 5.62 -17.03 26.53
C ASP A 209 4.43 -16.43 27.28
N PHE A 210 4.13 -16.98 28.47
CA PHE A 210 3.20 -16.37 29.43
C PHE A 210 3.62 -14.95 29.87
N GLY A 211 4.76 -14.46 29.40
CA GLY A 211 5.31 -13.13 29.60
C GLY A 211 5.90 -12.51 28.36
N GLY A 212 5.56 -13.02 27.14
CA GLY A 212 6.04 -12.51 25.85
C GLY A 212 5.73 -11.03 25.62
N PRO A 213 6.32 -10.38 24.60
CA PRO A 213 6.23 -8.95 24.37
C PRO A 213 4.83 -8.53 23.90
N ALA A 214 3.88 -8.57 24.83
CA ALA A 214 2.78 -7.65 24.77
C ALA A 214 3.38 -6.23 24.88
N ASP A 215 2.79 -5.26 24.23
CA ASP A 215 3.10 -3.84 24.42
C ASP A 215 3.27 -3.53 25.91
N ASP A 216 4.23 -2.69 26.30
CA ASP A 216 4.53 -2.43 27.71
C ASP A 216 3.29 -2.06 28.55
N GLY A 217 2.28 -1.43 27.92
CA GLY A 217 0.97 -1.18 28.53
C GLY A 217 0.12 -2.44 28.75
N GLU A 218 0.13 -3.40 27.82
CA GLU A 218 -0.55 -4.69 27.97
C GLU A 218 0.16 -5.55 29.00
N ARG A 219 1.50 -5.55 29.06
CA ARG A 219 2.29 -6.26 30.07
C ARG A 219 1.98 -5.78 31.48
N THR A 220 1.87 -4.48 31.69
CA THR A 220 1.52 -3.89 32.99
C THR A 220 0.11 -4.30 33.41
N ALA A 221 -0.84 -4.35 32.47
CA ALA A 221 -2.19 -4.80 32.74
C ALA A 221 -2.25 -6.31 32.98
N VAL A 222 -1.45 -7.07 32.25
CA VAL A 222 -1.40 -8.53 32.30
C VAL A 222 -0.54 -9.04 33.46
N ALA A 223 0.56 -8.35 33.83
CA ALA A 223 1.43 -8.74 34.97
C ALA A 223 0.67 -8.74 36.31
N ALA A 224 -0.45 -8.05 36.41
CA ALA A 224 -1.35 -8.06 37.57
C ALA A 224 -2.42 -9.19 37.48
N HIS A 225 -2.40 -10.06 36.46
CA HIS A 225 -3.51 -10.96 36.13
C HIS A 225 -3.10 -12.43 36.22
N ASN A 226 -4.08 -13.23 36.58
CA ASN A 226 -4.00 -14.69 36.63
C ASN A 226 -4.16 -15.26 35.21
N VAL A 227 -3.10 -15.17 34.38
CA VAL A 227 -3.11 -15.67 32.99
C VAL A 227 -3.10 -17.20 32.98
N HIS A 228 -4.13 -17.80 32.41
CA HIS A 228 -4.28 -19.23 32.29
C HIS A 228 -4.08 -19.74 30.87
N VAL A 229 -4.36 -18.90 29.87
CA VAL A 229 -4.27 -19.29 28.46
C VAL A 229 -3.62 -18.18 27.66
N VAL A 230 -2.71 -18.57 26.78
CA VAL A 230 -2.10 -17.69 25.78
C VAL A 230 -2.50 -18.20 24.40
N VAL A 231 -2.93 -17.30 23.51
CA VAL A 231 -3.37 -17.63 22.15
C VAL A 231 -2.69 -16.70 21.13
N PRO A 232 -2.64 -17.08 19.83
CA PRO A 232 -1.94 -16.30 18.81
C PRO A 232 -2.54 -14.91 18.51
N GLY A 233 -3.86 -14.74 18.75
CA GLY A 233 -4.53 -13.50 18.35
C GLY A 233 -5.79 -13.19 19.15
N TYR A 234 -6.29 -11.97 19.00
CA TYR A 234 -7.52 -11.51 19.67
C TYR A 234 -8.78 -12.30 19.26
N PRO A 235 -8.97 -12.70 17.98
CA PRO A 235 -10.08 -13.56 17.60
C PRO A 235 -10.09 -14.89 18.38
N ASP A 236 -8.92 -15.49 18.59
CA ASP A 236 -8.80 -16.73 19.36
C ASP A 236 -9.12 -16.50 20.84
N ALA A 237 -8.64 -15.39 21.41
CA ALA A 237 -8.94 -15.01 22.80
C ALA A 237 -10.45 -14.82 23.01
N MET A 238 -11.14 -14.17 22.07
CA MET A 238 -12.59 -13.98 22.11
C MET A 238 -13.34 -15.32 22.06
N ARG A 239 -12.92 -16.25 21.20
CA ARG A 239 -13.53 -17.60 21.10
C ARG A 239 -13.32 -18.42 22.37
N VAL A 240 -12.12 -18.37 22.97
CA VAL A 240 -11.85 -19.02 24.25
C VAL A 240 -12.72 -18.42 25.36
N ALA A 241 -12.83 -17.10 25.45
CA ALA A 241 -13.66 -16.43 26.43
C ALA A 241 -15.17 -16.73 26.24
N ALA A 242 -15.63 -16.91 25.00
CA ALA A 242 -17.02 -17.27 24.70
C ALA A 242 -17.39 -18.67 25.24
N GLY A 243 -16.45 -19.61 25.24
CA GLY A 243 -16.68 -21.00 25.67
C GLY A 243 -16.27 -21.32 27.12
N THR A 244 -15.76 -20.35 27.89
CA THR A 244 -15.18 -20.58 29.21
C THR A 244 -15.49 -19.45 30.20
N ASP A 245 -15.06 -19.62 31.47
CA ASP A 245 -15.04 -18.56 32.48
C ASP A 245 -13.70 -17.79 32.48
N LEU A 246 -13.10 -17.61 31.32
CA LEU A 246 -11.93 -16.75 31.15
C LEU A 246 -12.34 -15.36 30.65
N ILE A 247 -11.61 -14.36 31.09
CA ILE A 247 -11.75 -12.99 30.59
C ILE A 247 -10.69 -12.75 29.53
N ALA A 248 -11.09 -12.25 28.37
CA ALA A 248 -10.13 -11.81 27.34
C ALA A 248 -9.96 -10.30 27.37
N LEU A 249 -8.70 -9.85 27.17
CA LEU A 249 -8.34 -8.45 26.92
C LEU A 249 -8.18 -8.27 25.43
N VAL A 250 -8.99 -7.40 24.80
CA VAL A 250 -8.99 -7.20 23.36
C VAL A 250 -9.14 -5.72 23.00
N PRO A 251 -8.65 -5.28 21.83
CA PRO A 251 -8.99 -3.98 21.29
C PRO A 251 -10.51 -3.87 21.05
N ARG A 252 -11.09 -2.71 21.31
CA ARG A 252 -12.51 -2.46 21.10
C ARG A 252 -12.92 -2.70 19.64
N SER A 253 -12.04 -2.38 18.70
CA SER A 253 -12.24 -2.63 17.26
C SER A 253 -12.51 -4.10 16.92
N SER A 254 -12.03 -5.04 17.75
CA SER A 254 -12.28 -6.48 17.57
C SER A 254 -13.72 -6.91 17.89
N LEU A 255 -14.52 -6.05 18.51
CA LEU A 255 -15.91 -6.37 18.88
C LEU A 255 -16.91 -6.18 17.74
N GLY A 256 -16.49 -5.54 16.68
CA GLY A 256 -17.29 -5.11 15.53
C GLY A 256 -17.12 -3.62 15.25
N ASN A 257 -17.64 -3.20 14.12
CA ASN A 257 -17.58 -1.82 13.65
C ASN A 257 -18.82 -1.49 12.78
N ALA A 258 -18.88 -0.29 12.20
CA ALA A 258 -20.05 0.12 11.40
C ALA A 258 -20.25 -0.73 10.12
N LEU A 259 -19.21 -1.37 9.59
CA LEU A 259 -19.27 -2.24 8.40
C LEU A 259 -19.52 -3.72 8.77
N THR A 260 -19.05 -4.13 9.95
CA THR A 260 -19.17 -5.49 10.49
C THR A 260 -19.71 -5.44 11.92
N PRO A 261 -20.99 -5.08 12.13
CA PRO A 261 -21.54 -4.91 13.47
C PRO A 261 -21.79 -6.26 14.16
N GLY A 262 -21.80 -6.23 15.50
CA GLY A 262 -22.37 -7.31 16.32
C GLY A 262 -21.52 -8.56 16.45
N LEU A 263 -20.23 -8.56 16.17
CA LEU A 263 -19.39 -9.77 16.30
C LEU A 263 -19.34 -10.29 17.74
N ALA A 264 -19.19 -9.39 18.73
CA ALA A 264 -19.17 -9.78 20.13
C ALA A 264 -20.48 -10.43 20.55
N ASP A 265 -21.62 -9.84 20.14
CA ASP A 265 -22.95 -10.39 20.44
C ASP A 265 -23.19 -11.75 19.77
N ALA A 266 -22.73 -11.89 18.51
CA ALA A 266 -22.79 -13.16 17.78
C ALA A 266 -21.99 -14.29 18.46
N LEU A 267 -20.93 -13.93 19.20
CA LEU A 267 -20.14 -14.86 20.00
C LEU A 267 -20.69 -15.04 21.43
N GLY A 268 -21.81 -14.41 21.78
CA GLY A 268 -22.37 -14.43 23.13
C GLY A 268 -21.48 -13.75 24.17
N LEU A 269 -20.64 -12.79 23.74
CA LEU A 269 -19.73 -12.05 24.61
C LEU A 269 -20.35 -10.72 25.05
N ARG A 270 -20.04 -10.35 26.30
CA ARG A 270 -20.33 -9.06 26.87
C ARG A 270 -19.02 -8.33 27.14
N SER A 271 -18.90 -7.10 26.62
CA SER A 271 -17.76 -6.23 26.87
C SER A 271 -17.98 -5.36 28.11
N PHE A 272 -16.89 -4.99 28.77
CA PHE A 272 -16.89 -4.08 29.90
C PHE A 272 -15.57 -3.30 29.98
N ALA A 273 -15.64 -2.12 30.64
CA ALA A 273 -14.46 -1.30 30.86
C ALA A 273 -13.47 -2.00 31.81
N ILE A 274 -12.21 -1.99 31.46
CA ILE A 274 -11.14 -2.54 32.28
C ILE A 274 -10.95 -1.59 33.48
N PRO A 275 -10.91 -2.09 34.71
CA PRO A 275 -10.75 -1.26 35.89
C PRO A 275 -9.29 -0.80 36.12
N VAL A 276 -8.47 -0.76 35.07
CA VAL A 276 -7.06 -0.26 35.05
C VAL A 276 -6.90 0.64 33.84
N LYS A 277 -6.08 1.69 33.94
CA LYS A 277 -5.77 2.55 32.79
C LYS A 277 -4.77 1.86 31.88
N LEU A 278 -5.11 1.76 30.61
CA LEU A 278 -4.23 1.33 29.55
C LEU A 278 -4.00 2.49 28.55
N PRO A 279 -2.86 2.53 27.88
CA PRO A 279 -2.62 3.50 26.82
C PRO A 279 -3.59 3.31 25.66
N GLU A 280 -3.93 4.40 24.99
CA GLU A 280 -4.65 4.35 23.73
C GLU A 280 -3.83 3.65 22.65
N ILE A 281 -4.53 3.01 21.74
CA ILE A 281 -3.95 2.34 20.59
C ILE A 281 -4.18 3.22 19.36
N LEU A 282 -3.11 3.69 18.73
CA LEU A 282 -3.19 4.35 17.43
C LEU A 282 -2.83 3.37 16.33
N ILE A 283 -3.81 3.04 15.50
CA ILE A 283 -3.60 2.23 14.30
C ILE A 283 -3.32 3.14 13.12
N SER A 284 -2.22 2.85 12.43
CA SER A 284 -1.72 3.63 11.30
C SER A 284 -1.42 2.73 10.11
N ALA A 285 -1.49 3.30 8.93
CA ALA A 285 -0.89 2.74 7.72
C ALA A 285 0.53 3.28 7.59
N LEU A 286 1.49 2.40 7.32
CA LEU A 286 2.90 2.73 7.15
C LEU A 286 3.40 2.20 5.81
N TRP A 287 4.22 3.00 5.11
CA TRP A 287 4.81 2.60 3.83
C TRP A 287 6.18 3.24 3.62
N HIS A 288 6.99 2.61 2.79
CA HIS A 288 8.32 3.11 2.47
C HIS A 288 8.27 4.34 1.54
N PRO A 289 9.18 5.33 1.67
CA PRO A 289 9.23 6.54 0.81
C PRO A 289 9.21 6.27 -0.69
N ARG A 290 9.83 5.17 -1.15
CA ARG A 290 9.82 4.77 -2.57
C ARG A 290 8.42 4.62 -3.16
N MET A 291 7.42 4.26 -2.34
CA MET A 291 6.02 4.07 -2.74
C MET A 291 5.18 5.34 -2.56
N HIS A 292 5.76 6.42 -2.00
CA HIS A 292 4.99 7.61 -1.67
C HIS A 292 4.42 8.31 -2.91
N GLY A 293 5.24 8.42 -3.96
CA GLY A 293 4.86 9.04 -5.23
C GLY A 293 4.12 8.11 -6.21
N ASP A 294 4.12 6.80 -5.97
CA ASP A 294 3.47 5.84 -6.86
C ASP A 294 1.95 6.03 -6.87
N PRO A 295 1.32 6.27 -8.05
CA PRO A 295 -0.10 6.59 -8.13
C PRO A 295 -1.00 5.39 -7.80
N VAL A 296 -0.57 4.16 -8.12
CA VAL A 296 -1.34 2.95 -7.84
C VAL A 296 -1.32 2.66 -6.34
N HIS A 297 -0.15 2.73 -5.73
CA HIS A 297 -0.01 2.57 -4.28
C HIS A 297 -0.73 3.69 -3.50
N ARG A 298 -0.77 4.92 -4.03
CA ARG A 298 -1.57 6.02 -3.45
C ARG A 298 -3.04 5.63 -3.43
N ARG A 299 -3.56 5.11 -4.54
CA ARG A 299 -4.96 4.69 -4.62
C ARG A 299 -5.28 3.56 -3.65
N LEU A 300 -4.38 2.58 -3.50
CA LEU A 300 -4.49 1.53 -2.48
C LEU A 300 -4.62 2.13 -1.06
N ARG A 301 -3.75 3.08 -0.71
CA ARG A 301 -3.81 3.76 0.60
C ARG A 301 -5.15 4.48 0.81
N ASP A 302 -5.63 5.21 -0.21
CA ASP A 302 -6.89 5.94 -0.15
C ASP A 302 -8.06 5.01 0.10
N VAL A 303 -8.11 3.85 -0.56
CA VAL A 303 -9.12 2.82 -0.33
C VAL A 303 -9.07 2.30 1.12
N VAL A 304 -7.89 1.95 1.63
CA VAL A 304 -7.74 1.47 3.01
C VAL A 304 -8.18 2.54 4.02
N ILE A 305 -7.77 3.80 3.81
CA ILE A 305 -8.15 4.93 4.68
C ILE A 305 -9.67 5.14 4.68
N ASP A 306 -10.31 5.09 3.51
CA ASP A 306 -11.75 5.26 3.37
C ASP A 306 -12.52 4.14 4.09
N VAL A 307 -12.12 2.89 3.89
CA VAL A 307 -12.73 1.75 4.58
C VAL A 307 -12.61 1.90 6.10
N CYS A 308 -11.41 2.25 6.62
CA CYS A 308 -11.22 2.47 8.06
C CYS A 308 -12.07 3.65 8.58
N THR A 309 -12.18 4.73 7.81
CA THR A 309 -13.00 5.89 8.18
C THR A 309 -14.49 5.55 8.27
N ARG A 310 -14.98 4.74 7.33
CA ARG A 310 -16.37 4.25 7.35
C ARG A 310 -16.62 3.26 8.48
N ALA A 311 -15.65 2.39 8.77
CA ALA A 311 -15.76 1.41 9.84
C ALA A 311 -15.76 2.05 11.24
N TYR A 312 -14.93 3.08 11.44
CA TYR A 312 -14.72 3.73 12.74
C TYR A 312 -14.92 5.26 12.68
N PRO A 313 -16.13 5.75 12.40
CA PRO A 313 -16.39 7.18 12.15
C PRO A 313 -16.13 8.07 13.38
N GLN A 314 -16.22 7.52 14.59
CA GLN A 314 -16.06 8.26 15.85
C GLN A 314 -14.62 8.28 16.40
N SER A 315 -13.69 7.56 15.78
CA SER A 315 -12.33 7.41 16.29
C SER A 315 -11.34 8.46 15.75
N ARG A 316 -11.84 9.54 15.13
CA ARG A 316 -10.98 10.68 14.78
C ARG A 316 -10.59 11.44 16.02
N ALA A 317 -9.26 11.59 16.25
CA ALA A 317 -8.76 12.52 17.28
C ALA A 317 -9.40 13.90 17.09
N PRO A 318 -9.79 14.59 18.18
CA PRO A 318 -10.24 15.97 18.08
C PRO A 318 -9.12 16.77 17.38
N ARG A 319 -9.46 17.49 16.32
CA ARG A 319 -8.52 18.41 15.66
C ARG A 319 -7.97 19.32 16.73
N ARG A 320 -6.65 19.26 16.99
CA ARG A 320 -6.00 20.28 17.83
C ARG A 320 -6.32 21.63 17.19
N PRO A 321 -6.88 22.60 17.95
CA PRO A 321 -7.01 23.95 17.44
C PRO A 321 -5.61 24.47 17.11
N ARG A 322 -5.48 25.17 15.99
CA ARG A 322 -4.24 25.83 15.53
C ARG A 322 -3.79 26.89 16.51
#